data_87c36b518ea1ddcd95dc6353c5995e61
#
_entry.id   87c36b518ea1ddcd95dc6353c5995e61
#
_cell.length_a   1.000
_cell.length_b   1.000
_cell.length_c   1.000
_cell.angle_alpha   90.00
_cell.angle_beta   90.00
_cell.angle_gamma   90.00
#
_symmetry.space_group_name_H-M   'P 1'
#
loop_
_entity.id
_entity.type
_entity.pdbx_description
1 polymer ?
#
loop_
_entity_poly.entity_id
_entity_poly.type
_entity_poly.pdbx_seq_one_letter_code
_entity_poly.pdbx_strand_id
1 'polypeptide(L)'
;MANTGKPSATRRHVAAATEELTKENRPDSPVVQDLRKQTANAFVLYSNYKHYHWQTYGPQFREFHKLFDKFAEEVLETLDPLAERVRMIGPDPPAHPLEMSDLSSVAPAAPGSTMHEMVEEANRNALIVIKELRQAVRTADQHEDPGTVDLFSKVVQIHEKHEWWLRDILRKGDGFHASEG
;
A
#
# COMPACT_ATOMS: atom_id res chain seq x y z
N MET A 1 1.37 -48.79 18.68
CA MET A 1 2.24 -48.86 17.49
C MET A 1 1.74 -47.80 16.51
N ALA A 2 2.49 -46.71 16.34
CA ALA A 2 2.13 -45.65 15.42
C ALA A 2 2.41 -46.08 13.96
N ASN A 3 1.38 -46.02 13.12
CA ASN A 3 1.48 -46.36 11.72
C ASN A 3 2.26 -45.31 10.96
N THR A 4 3.55 -45.50 10.70
CA THR A 4 4.43 -44.65 9.89
C THR A 4 4.29 -45.01 8.39
N GLY A 5 3.06 -44.97 7.87
CA GLY A 5 2.82 -45.19 6.43
C GLY A 5 3.50 -44.08 5.61
N LYS A 6 4.32 -44.48 4.61
CA LYS A 6 4.89 -43.55 3.63
C LYS A 6 3.77 -42.79 2.93
N PRO A 7 3.88 -41.44 2.74
CA PRO A 7 2.86 -40.66 2.09
C PRO A 7 2.59 -41.15 0.66
N SER A 8 1.34 -41.10 0.19
CA SER A 8 0.96 -41.54 -1.16
C SER A 8 1.70 -40.71 -2.24
N ALA A 9 1.79 -41.25 -3.45
CA ALA A 9 2.44 -40.57 -4.57
C ALA A 9 1.84 -39.16 -4.82
N THR A 10 0.52 -39.04 -4.70
CA THR A 10 -0.20 -37.78 -4.84
C THR A 10 0.21 -36.74 -3.74
N ARG A 11 0.31 -37.17 -2.47
CA ARG A 11 0.79 -36.29 -1.39
C ARG A 11 2.24 -35.84 -1.59
N ARG A 12 3.09 -36.68 -2.15
CA ARG A 12 4.48 -36.31 -2.48
C ARG A 12 4.55 -35.32 -3.63
N HIS A 13 3.70 -35.46 -4.65
CA HIS A 13 3.63 -34.53 -5.80
C HIS A 13 3.15 -33.15 -5.36
N VAL A 14 2.10 -33.09 -4.55
CA VAL A 14 1.59 -31.84 -4.00
C VAL A 14 2.63 -31.16 -3.10
N ALA A 15 3.29 -31.92 -2.23
CA ALA A 15 4.33 -31.37 -1.37
C ALA A 15 5.53 -30.83 -2.17
N ALA A 16 5.98 -31.53 -3.21
CA ALA A 16 7.06 -31.08 -4.08
C ALA A 16 6.68 -29.83 -4.89
N ALA A 17 5.46 -29.77 -5.42
CA ALA A 17 4.96 -28.58 -6.12
C ALA A 17 4.81 -27.37 -5.17
N THR A 18 4.34 -27.60 -3.93
CA THR A 18 4.27 -26.56 -2.91
C THR A 18 5.66 -26.07 -2.51
N GLU A 19 6.62 -26.99 -2.33
CA GLU A 19 8.01 -26.66 -2.02
C GLU A 19 8.66 -25.86 -3.16
N GLU A 20 8.40 -26.18 -4.42
CA GLU A 20 8.90 -25.45 -5.58
C GLU A 20 8.31 -24.05 -5.66
N LEU A 21 6.99 -23.89 -5.44
CA LEU A 21 6.30 -22.60 -5.39
C LEU A 21 6.76 -21.71 -4.22
N THR A 22 7.21 -22.31 -3.11
CA THR A 22 7.63 -21.59 -1.91
C THR A 22 9.14 -21.47 -1.77
N LYS A 23 9.92 -22.09 -2.65
CA LYS A 23 11.39 -22.17 -2.55
C LYS A 23 12.10 -20.82 -2.60
N GLU A 24 11.50 -19.85 -3.31
CA GLU A 24 12.00 -18.49 -3.44
C GLU A 24 11.33 -17.52 -2.46
N ASN A 25 10.33 -17.97 -1.73
CA ASN A 25 9.47 -17.15 -0.88
C ASN A 25 9.86 -17.24 0.60
N ARG A 26 11.14 -17.03 0.87
CA ARG A 26 11.63 -16.91 2.25
C ARG A 26 11.22 -15.55 2.83
N PRO A 27 11.11 -15.43 4.17
CA PRO A 27 10.80 -14.15 4.82
C PRO A 27 11.76 -12.99 4.43
N ASP A 28 12.97 -13.31 3.99
CA ASP A 28 14.01 -12.41 3.52
C ASP A 28 14.00 -12.16 2.00
N SER A 29 13.11 -12.81 1.25
CA SER A 29 12.94 -12.56 -0.20
C SER A 29 12.57 -11.09 -0.45
N PRO A 30 13.19 -10.42 -1.45
CA PRO A 30 12.87 -9.04 -1.80
C PRO A 30 11.40 -8.81 -2.10
N VAL A 31 10.73 -9.75 -2.77
CA VAL A 31 9.29 -9.67 -3.08
C VAL A 31 8.45 -9.70 -1.80
N VAL A 32 8.80 -10.56 -0.85
CA VAL A 32 8.12 -10.64 0.46
C VAL A 32 8.34 -9.34 1.26
N GLN A 33 9.55 -8.82 1.27
CA GLN A 33 9.86 -7.55 1.95
C GLN A 33 9.07 -6.40 1.34
N ASP A 34 8.99 -6.31 0.02
CA ASP A 34 8.19 -5.30 -0.68
C ASP A 34 6.70 -5.44 -0.37
N LEU A 35 6.12 -6.65 -0.39
CA LEU A 35 4.72 -6.89 -0.02
C LEU A 35 4.43 -6.48 1.42
N ARG A 36 5.26 -6.87 2.38
CA ARG A 36 5.12 -6.50 3.80
C ARG A 36 5.20 -4.99 3.99
N LYS A 37 6.15 -4.33 3.31
CA LYS A 37 6.28 -2.88 3.32
C LYS A 37 5.05 -2.20 2.73
N GLN A 38 4.55 -2.64 1.58
CA GLN A 38 3.37 -2.02 0.97
C GLN A 38 2.09 -2.28 1.78
N THR A 39 1.98 -3.42 2.45
CA THR A 39 0.91 -3.66 3.44
C THR A 39 0.98 -2.63 4.58
N ALA A 40 2.18 -2.39 5.11
CA ALA A 40 2.42 -1.40 6.16
C ALA A 40 2.15 0.04 5.67
N ASN A 41 2.59 0.40 4.47
CA ASN A 41 2.31 1.69 3.84
C ASN A 41 0.80 1.92 3.69
N ALA A 42 0.05 0.92 3.23
CA ALA A 42 -1.41 1.00 3.10
C ALA A 42 -2.09 1.25 4.46
N PHE A 43 -1.66 0.54 5.51
CA PHE A 43 -2.20 0.72 6.86
C PHE A 43 -1.96 2.15 7.40
N VAL A 44 -0.72 2.66 7.29
CA VAL A 44 -0.37 4.00 7.77
C VAL A 44 -1.06 5.08 6.93
N LEU A 45 -1.13 4.93 5.60
CA LEU A 45 -1.86 5.86 4.74
C LEU A 45 -3.35 5.90 5.05
N TYR A 46 -3.99 4.75 5.25
CA TYR A 46 -5.38 4.69 5.69
C TYR A 46 -5.59 5.50 6.98
N SER A 47 -4.73 5.27 7.97
CA SER A 47 -4.77 6.02 9.23
C SER A 47 -4.59 7.53 9.02
N ASN A 48 -3.63 7.94 8.18
CA ASN A 48 -3.37 9.34 7.86
C ASN A 48 -4.57 10.00 7.16
N TYR A 49 -5.16 9.34 6.15
CA TYR A 49 -6.34 9.87 5.45
C TYR A 49 -7.54 9.98 6.38
N LYS A 50 -7.75 9.04 7.32
CA LYS A 50 -8.78 9.17 8.35
C LYS A 50 -8.48 10.31 9.33
N HIS A 51 -7.22 10.51 9.69
CA HIS A 51 -6.81 11.66 10.49
C HIS A 51 -7.12 12.98 9.77
N TYR A 52 -6.73 13.14 8.50
CA TYR A 52 -7.03 14.34 7.72
C TYR A 52 -8.54 14.55 7.56
N HIS A 53 -9.31 13.49 7.31
CA HIS A 53 -10.77 13.52 7.25
C HIS A 53 -11.37 14.09 8.54
N TRP A 54 -10.91 13.66 9.72
CA TRP A 54 -11.40 14.16 11.00
C TRP A 54 -10.96 15.59 11.29
N GLN A 55 -9.81 16.02 10.79
CA GLN A 55 -9.21 17.33 11.05
C GLN A 55 -9.63 18.40 10.03
N THR A 56 -10.42 18.07 9.01
CA THR A 56 -10.87 19.05 8.02
C THR A 56 -11.71 20.18 8.64
N TYR A 57 -11.51 21.40 8.16
CA TYR A 57 -12.26 22.59 8.59
C TYR A 57 -12.30 23.68 7.50
N GLY A 58 -13.03 24.75 7.74
CA GLY A 58 -13.07 25.94 6.87
C GLY A 58 -14.07 25.84 5.70
N PRO A 59 -14.01 26.80 4.76
CA PRO A 59 -15.04 26.95 3.72
C PRO A 59 -15.18 25.73 2.79
N GLN A 60 -14.12 24.96 2.59
CA GLN A 60 -14.10 23.75 1.76
C GLN A 60 -14.21 22.45 2.58
N PHE A 61 -14.65 22.56 3.84
CA PHE A 61 -14.78 21.42 4.76
C PHE A 61 -15.39 20.17 4.10
N ARG A 62 -16.57 20.33 3.48
CA ARG A 62 -17.33 19.22 2.94
C ARG A 62 -16.56 18.46 1.85
N GLU A 63 -15.87 19.18 0.98
CA GLU A 63 -15.16 18.60 -0.16
C GLU A 63 -13.93 17.83 0.30
N PHE A 64 -13.11 18.40 1.18
CA PHE A 64 -11.94 17.71 1.73
C PHE A 64 -12.32 16.56 2.66
N HIS A 65 -13.36 16.72 3.46
CA HIS A 65 -13.88 15.65 4.32
C HIS A 65 -14.27 14.41 3.50
N LYS A 66 -14.97 14.60 2.38
CA LYS A 66 -15.31 13.51 1.47
C LYS A 66 -14.12 12.97 0.68
N LEU A 67 -13.20 13.85 0.28
CA LEU A 67 -12.02 13.47 -0.47
C LEU A 67 -11.14 12.51 0.34
N PHE A 68 -10.81 12.90 1.56
CA PHE A 68 -9.97 12.08 2.44
C PHE A 68 -10.66 10.79 2.89
N ASP A 69 -11.99 10.81 3.07
CA ASP A 69 -12.75 9.60 3.34
C ASP A 69 -12.67 8.61 2.19
N LYS A 70 -12.90 9.09 0.96
CA LYS A 70 -12.78 8.29 -0.25
C LYS A 70 -11.37 7.70 -0.41
N PHE A 71 -10.32 8.50 -0.16
CA PHE A 71 -8.95 8.01 -0.25
C PHE A 71 -8.65 6.96 0.80
N ALA A 72 -9.18 7.13 2.03
CA ALA A 72 -9.07 6.13 3.07
C ALA A 72 -9.73 4.80 2.66
N GLU A 73 -10.96 4.85 2.13
CA GLU A 73 -11.67 3.66 1.65
C GLU A 73 -10.89 2.95 0.53
N GLU A 74 -10.45 3.68 -0.50
CA GLU A 74 -9.71 3.11 -1.63
C GLU A 74 -8.37 2.48 -1.20
N VAL A 75 -7.68 3.05 -0.20
CA VAL A 75 -6.44 2.46 0.35
C VAL A 75 -6.73 1.25 1.23
N LEU A 76 -7.79 1.30 2.05
CA LEU A 76 -8.21 0.17 2.87
C LEU A 76 -8.52 -1.07 2.03
N GLU A 77 -9.14 -0.90 0.85
CA GLU A 77 -9.41 -1.99 -0.09
C GLU A 77 -8.14 -2.67 -0.62
N THR A 78 -6.98 -2.03 -0.53
CA THR A 78 -5.70 -2.62 -0.95
C THR A 78 -5.02 -3.43 0.14
N LEU A 79 -5.38 -3.20 1.41
CA LEU A 79 -4.68 -3.76 2.57
C LEU A 79 -4.79 -5.29 2.61
N ASP A 80 -6.01 -5.80 2.50
CA ASP A 80 -6.30 -7.23 2.56
C ASP A 80 -5.63 -8.01 1.41
N PRO A 81 -5.80 -7.62 0.13
CA PRO A 81 -5.10 -8.28 -0.98
C PRO A 81 -3.57 -8.30 -0.85
N LEU A 82 -2.96 -7.22 -0.32
CA LEU A 82 -1.51 -7.17 -0.08
C LEU A 82 -1.10 -8.16 1.02
N ALA A 83 -1.81 -8.18 2.15
CA ALA A 83 -1.55 -9.08 3.25
C ALA A 83 -1.79 -10.56 2.87
N GLU A 84 -2.89 -10.86 2.17
CA GLU A 84 -3.19 -12.19 1.67
C GLU A 84 -2.12 -12.67 0.66
N ARG A 85 -1.60 -11.77 -0.20
CA ARG A 85 -0.54 -12.14 -1.13
C ARG A 85 0.73 -12.58 -0.40
N VAL A 86 1.11 -11.94 0.72
CA VAL A 86 2.20 -12.43 1.59
C VAL A 86 1.93 -13.87 2.02
N ARG A 87 0.70 -14.18 2.46
CA ARG A 87 0.32 -15.54 2.87
C ARG A 87 0.34 -16.54 1.71
N MET A 88 -0.12 -16.15 0.52
CA MET A 88 -0.13 -17.01 -0.66
C MET A 88 1.27 -17.46 -1.04
N ILE A 89 2.28 -16.62 -0.85
CA ILE A 89 3.68 -16.95 -1.14
C ILE A 89 4.44 -17.52 0.06
N GLY A 90 3.81 -17.66 1.24
CA GLY A 90 4.27 -18.46 2.35
C GLY A 90 4.47 -17.76 3.69
N PRO A 91 5.14 -16.60 3.79
CA PRO A 91 5.42 -15.92 5.05
C PRO A 91 4.19 -15.31 5.74
N ASP A 92 4.37 -14.80 6.95
CA ASP A 92 3.34 -14.06 7.67
C ASP A 92 3.35 -12.58 7.30
N PRO A 93 2.18 -11.95 7.07
CA PRO A 93 2.07 -10.51 6.91
C PRO A 93 2.40 -9.77 8.22
N PRO A 94 2.63 -8.43 8.19
CA PRO A 94 2.77 -7.64 9.40
C PRO A 94 1.51 -7.76 10.27
N ALA A 95 1.68 -7.90 11.61
CA ALA A 95 0.59 -8.36 12.47
C ALA A 95 -0.09 -7.26 13.30
N HIS A 96 0.60 -6.19 13.66
CA HIS A 96 0.06 -5.18 14.59
C HIS A 96 0.55 -3.75 14.27
N PRO A 97 -0.13 -2.71 14.83
CA PRO A 97 0.14 -1.32 14.47
C PRO A 97 1.59 -0.85 14.64
N LEU A 98 2.32 -1.34 15.64
CA LEU A 98 3.74 -0.96 15.82
C LEU A 98 4.60 -1.53 14.69
N GLU A 99 4.43 -2.80 14.34
CA GLU A 99 5.14 -3.42 13.22
C GLU A 99 4.79 -2.72 11.89
N MET A 100 3.51 -2.37 11.68
CA MET A 100 3.08 -1.59 10.52
C MET A 100 3.79 -0.22 10.46
N SER A 101 3.88 0.47 11.59
CA SER A 101 4.58 1.76 11.67
C SER A 101 6.07 1.63 11.39
N ASP A 102 6.72 0.58 11.92
CA ASP A 102 8.16 0.36 11.77
C ASP A 102 8.56 -0.03 10.33
N LEU A 103 7.70 -0.78 9.64
CA LEU A 103 7.94 -1.22 8.26
C LEU A 103 7.57 -0.15 7.22
N SER A 104 6.68 0.79 7.58
CA SER A 104 6.19 1.81 6.65
C SER A 104 7.25 2.85 6.32
N SER A 105 7.33 3.24 5.05
CA SER A 105 8.07 4.43 4.61
C SER A 105 7.27 5.73 4.75
N VAL A 106 5.97 5.60 5.04
CA VAL A 106 5.07 6.72 5.30
C VAL A 106 5.04 6.99 6.81
N ALA A 107 5.36 8.21 7.21
CA ALA A 107 5.24 8.61 8.61
C ALA A 107 3.77 8.79 9.02
N PRO A 108 3.41 8.50 10.27
CA PRO A 108 2.11 8.89 10.82
C PRO A 108 1.88 10.40 10.70
N ALA A 109 0.64 10.81 10.37
CA ALA A 109 0.26 12.21 10.21
C ALA A 109 0.54 13.04 11.47
N ALA A 110 1.09 14.25 11.26
CA ALA A 110 1.36 15.18 12.36
C ALA A 110 0.05 15.83 12.88
N PRO A 111 -0.14 15.93 14.20
CA PRO A 111 -1.29 16.64 14.76
C PRO A 111 -1.14 18.16 14.56
N GLY A 112 -2.29 18.86 14.42
CA GLY A 112 -2.33 20.32 14.39
C GLY A 112 -1.96 20.97 13.05
N SER A 113 -1.88 20.19 11.97
CA SER A 113 -1.61 20.68 10.62
C SER A 113 -2.78 21.51 10.07
N THR A 114 -2.46 22.54 9.29
CA THR A 114 -3.43 23.29 8.49
C THR A 114 -3.97 22.43 7.34
N MET A 115 -5.09 22.84 6.73
CA MET A 115 -5.64 22.17 5.54
C MET A 115 -4.62 22.05 4.41
N HIS A 116 -3.86 23.13 4.15
CA HIS A 116 -2.83 23.11 3.11
C HIS A 116 -1.71 22.12 3.42
N GLU A 117 -1.21 22.10 4.65
CA GLU A 117 -0.17 21.17 5.10
C GLU A 117 -0.62 19.72 5.03
N MET A 118 -1.88 19.42 5.39
CA MET A 118 -2.44 18.08 5.26
C MET A 118 -2.49 17.61 3.80
N VAL A 119 -2.89 18.48 2.87
CA VAL A 119 -2.90 18.14 1.43
C VAL A 119 -1.47 17.96 0.89
N GLU A 120 -0.52 18.81 1.29
CA GLU A 120 0.89 18.65 0.92
C GLU A 120 1.49 17.35 1.47
N GLU A 121 1.21 17.03 2.73
CA GLU A 121 1.68 15.79 3.34
C GLU A 121 1.08 14.56 2.64
N ALA A 122 -0.22 14.58 2.37
CA ALA A 122 -0.90 13.53 1.61
C ALA A 122 -0.26 13.34 0.22
N ASN A 123 0.06 14.43 -0.49
CA ASN A 123 0.71 14.36 -1.80
C ASN A 123 2.14 13.80 -1.71
N ARG A 124 2.93 14.21 -0.73
CA ARG A 124 4.28 13.65 -0.49
C ARG A 124 4.21 12.16 -0.20
N ASN A 125 3.28 11.73 0.63
CA ASN A 125 3.09 10.33 0.98
C ASN A 125 2.69 9.49 -0.24
N ALA A 126 1.78 9.98 -1.08
CA ALA A 126 1.41 9.32 -2.33
C ALA A 126 2.63 9.14 -3.26
N LEU A 127 3.47 10.16 -3.42
CA LEU A 127 4.70 10.09 -4.23
C LEU A 127 5.71 9.07 -3.70
N ILE A 128 5.88 8.96 -2.37
CA ILE A 128 6.73 7.94 -1.75
C ILE A 128 6.23 6.55 -2.13
N VAL A 129 4.95 6.28 -1.93
CA VAL A 129 4.36 4.97 -2.19
C VAL A 129 4.38 4.62 -3.68
N ILE A 130 4.07 5.56 -4.58
CA ILE A 130 4.17 5.36 -6.03
C ILE A 130 5.59 4.96 -6.44
N LYS A 131 6.60 5.66 -5.94
CA LYS A 131 8.01 5.36 -6.23
C LYS A 131 8.38 3.94 -5.79
N GLU A 132 7.97 3.56 -4.58
CA GLU A 132 8.27 2.24 -4.02
C GLU A 132 7.50 1.12 -4.73
N LEU A 133 6.20 1.32 -5.02
CA LEU A 133 5.41 0.35 -5.78
C LEU A 133 5.97 0.10 -7.18
N ARG A 134 6.40 1.17 -7.88
CA ARG A 134 7.06 1.02 -9.18
C ARG A 134 8.37 0.24 -9.08
N GLN A 135 9.11 0.36 -7.98
CA GLN A 135 10.28 -0.48 -7.72
C GLN A 135 9.87 -1.91 -7.40
N ALA A 136 8.86 -2.11 -6.55
CA ALA A 136 8.35 -3.42 -6.16
C ALA A 136 7.81 -4.22 -7.36
N VAL A 137 7.15 -3.55 -8.34
CA VAL A 137 6.77 -4.17 -9.62
C VAL A 137 7.99 -4.74 -10.34
N ARG A 138 9.09 -3.98 -10.44
CA ARG A 138 10.32 -4.46 -11.09
C ARG A 138 10.95 -5.61 -10.31
N THR A 139 10.94 -5.55 -9.00
CA THR A 139 11.44 -6.65 -8.14
C THR A 139 10.64 -7.92 -8.37
N ALA A 140 9.30 -7.84 -8.37
CA ALA A 140 8.44 -8.99 -8.61
C ALA A 140 8.61 -9.59 -10.02
N ASP A 141 8.77 -8.74 -11.04
CA ASP A 141 9.02 -9.16 -12.41
C ASP A 141 10.36 -9.89 -12.55
N GLN A 142 11.42 -9.39 -11.92
CA GLN A 142 12.74 -10.04 -11.89
C GLN A 142 12.74 -11.40 -11.18
N HIS A 143 11.77 -11.63 -10.29
CA HIS A 143 11.57 -12.91 -9.60
C HIS A 143 10.47 -13.77 -10.24
N GLU A 144 10.06 -13.45 -11.47
CA GLU A 144 9.06 -14.21 -12.22
C GLU A 144 7.74 -14.41 -11.47
N ASP A 145 7.33 -13.43 -10.65
CA ASP A 145 6.07 -13.44 -9.89
C ASP A 145 4.99 -12.54 -10.53
N PRO A 146 4.31 -13.01 -11.60
CA PRO A 146 3.31 -12.20 -12.30
C PRO A 146 2.10 -11.86 -11.45
N GLY A 147 1.77 -12.67 -10.44
CA GLY A 147 0.66 -12.39 -9.53
C GLY A 147 0.92 -11.18 -8.64
N THR A 148 2.15 -11.04 -8.15
CA THR A 148 2.56 -9.85 -7.39
C THR A 148 2.74 -8.62 -8.30
N VAL A 149 3.24 -8.79 -9.54
CA VAL A 149 3.30 -7.73 -10.55
C VAL A 149 1.91 -7.14 -10.82
N ASP A 150 0.90 -7.99 -11.06
CA ASP A 150 -0.48 -7.57 -11.31
C ASP A 150 -1.07 -6.83 -10.08
N LEU A 151 -0.86 -7.37 -8.88
CA LEU A 151 -1.33 -6.73 -7.65
C LEU A 151 -0.72 -5.34 -7.45
N PHE A 152 0.61 -5.21 -7.50
CA PHE A 152 1.28 -3.93 -7.34
C PHE A 152 0.91 -2.93 -8.45
N SER A 153 0.69 -3.41 -9.67
CA SER A 153 0.24 -2.56 -10.80
C SER A 153 -1.16 -2.00 -10.58
N LYS A 154 -2.07 -2.74 -9.95
CA LYS A 154 -3.39 -2.23 -9.54
C LYS A 154 -3.29 -1.21 -8.41
N VAL A 155 -2.48 -1.51 -7.40
CA VAL A 155 -2.30 -0.63 -6.24
C VAL A 155 -1.66 0.70 -6.65
N VAL A 156 -0.64 0.70 -7.50
CA VAL A 156 0.03 1.94 -7.93
C VAL A 156 -0.94 2.89 -8.68
N GLN A 157 -1.87 2.36 -9.48
CA GLN A 157 -2.86 3.18 -10.19
C GLN A 157 -3.78 3.95 -9.25
N ILE A 158 -4.12 3.38 -8.08
CA ILE A 158 -4.91 4.07 -7.05
C ILE A 158 -4.12 5.27 -6.52
N HIS A 159 -2.85 5.08 -6.15
CA HIS A 159 -2.01 6.15 -5.63
C HIS A 159 -1.66 7.22 -6.67
N GLU A 160 -1.48 6.84 -7.94
CA GLU A 160 -1.30 7.79 -9.05
C GLU A 160 -2.54 8.67 -9.25
N LYS A 161 -3.75 8.13 -9.09
CA LYS A 161 -4.99 8.90 -9.10
C LYS A 161 -5.08 9.85 -7.89
N HIS A 162 -4.71 9.40 -6.70
CA HIS A 162 -4.69 10.24 -5.50
C HIS A 162 -3.68 11.39 -5.66
N GLU A 163 -2.46 11.09 -6.12
CA GLU A 163 -1.42 12.10 -6.37
C GLU A 163 -1.89 13.14 -7.39
N TRP A 164 -2.46 12.70 -8.50
CA TRP A 164 -3.00 13.62 -9.50
C TRP A 164 -4.01 14.61 -8.90
N TRP A 165 -4.98 14.14 -8.12
CA TRP A 165 -5.97 15.01 -7.50
C TRP A 165 -5.34 15.96 -6.48
N LEU A 166 -4.45 15.47 -5.62
CA LEU A 166 -3.76 16.29 -4.60
C LEU A 166 -2.85 17.35 -5.24
N ARG A 167 -2.11 16.98 -6.27
CA ARG A 167 -1.27 17.90 -7.05
C ARG A 167 -2.09 19.02 -7.69
N ASP A 168 -3.22 18.69 -8.30
CA ASP A 168 -4.06 19.68 -8.95
C ASP A 168 -4.76 20.61 -7.93
N ILE A 169 -5.11 20.11 -6.75
CA ILE A 169 -5.58 20.94 -5.61
C ILE A 169 -4.50 21.91 -5.15
N LEU A 170 -3.25 21.47 -5.10
CA LEU A 170 -2.11 22.30 -4.68
C LEU A 170 -1.64 23.31 -5.76
N ARG A 171 -2.15 23.18 -6.97
CA ARG A 171 -1.75 24.03 -8.10
C ARG A 171 -2.16 25.47 -7.86
N LYS A 172 -1.20 26.40 -8.00
CA LYS A 172 -1.44 27.84 -7.89
C LYS A 172 -2.09 28.37 -9.18
N GLY A 173 -3.24 29.02 -9.02
CA GLY A 173 -3.98 29.64 -10.13
C GLY A 173 -4.91 28.64 -10.84
N ASP A 174 -6.17 29.02 -10.98
CA ASP A 174 -7.23 28.25 -11.60
C ASP A 174 -7.34 28.47 -13.11
N GLY A 175 -6.54 29.36 -13.66
CA GLY A 175 -6.57 29.71 -15.08
C GLY A 175 -7.75 30.62 -15.49
N PHE A 176 -8.65 30.96 -14.55
CA PHE A 176 -9.84 31.80 -14.85
C PHE A 176 -9.64 33.27 -14.44
N HIS A 177 -8.73 33.55 -13.54
CA HIS A 177 -8.39 34.91 -13.15
C HIS A 177 -7.04 35.30 -13.75
N ALA A 178 -7.02 36.33 -14.60
CA ALA A 178 -5.78 36.98 -14.95
C ALA A 178 -5.13 37.44 -13.64
N SER A 179 -3.86 37.04 -13.38
CA SER A 179 -3.09 37.64 -12.31
C SER A 179 -3.09 39.13 -12.52
N GLU A 180 -3.83 39.88 -11.69
CA GLU A 180 -3.63 41.32 -11.60
C GLU A 180 -2.17 41.52 -11.18
N GLY A 181 -1.38 42.06 -12.11
CA GLY A 181 0.03 42.32 -11.97
C GLY A 181 0.33 43.48 -11.04
#